data_0072d278f1da12921d6e5f6df593c12d
#
_entry.id   0072d278f1da12921d6e5f6df593c12d
#
_cell.length_a   1.000
_cell.length_b   1.000
_cell.length_c   1.000
_cell.angle_alpha   90.00
_cell.angle_beta   90.00
_cell.angle_gamma   90.00
#
_symmetry.space_group_name_H-M   'P 1'
#
loop_
_entity.id
_entity.type
_entity.pdbx_description
1 polymer ?
#
loop_
_entity_poly.entity_id
_entity_poly.type
_entity_poly.pdbx_seq_one_letter_code
_entity_poly.pdbx_strand_id
1 'polypeptide(L)'
;MLEITRYVEELKDRLHLKSDYALAHKLGIAQPEANHLRRGLKVPKEELCIKMAKLLGKNPVELMLVAQKDRAPAEAKEYWTLARTAVDVMLHVPSHPRYLPRKVEAIGKELRQMEAHCLLYENGAAVTEPVRLMETAERTVDALMEYWNLWKQGEPLYPNYLLANQEAVRRGVAVRRLLVISAEQAASNDLMSDAVEVMEDQRRSGIQIFYAFREELLKSVTYQRLAHAFKRHGSAPEINVAMFDNEIMVMARAYERVPLGLTGPHRLITRISQQEITWKPDVIEELNPAPLFDMTRYVREYSGPKTFRADLTRFRHECGHNNKNTARLVWREHT
;
A
#
# COMPACT_ATOMS: atom_id res chain seq x y z
N MET A 1 15.56 -26.36 16.24
CA MET A 1 16.51 -25.59 17.09
C MET A 1 16.58 -24.20 16.50
N LEU A 2 16.50 -23.15 17.32
CA LEU A 2 16.63 -21.78 16.84
C LEU A 2 18.02 -21.54 16.26
N GLU A 3 18.12 -20.77 15.16
CA GLU A 3 19.41 -20.50 14.50
C GLU A 3 20.33 -19.65 15.38
N ILE A 4 19.74 -18.76 16.19
CA ILE A 4 20.50 -17.89 17.12
C ILE A 4 21.27 -18.66 18.19
N THR A 5 20.86 -19.91 18.53
CA THR A 5 21.58 -20.75 19.51
C THR A 5 22.99 -21.09 19.07
N ARG A 6 23.22 -21.19 17.75
CA ARG A 6 24.57 -21.41 17.19
C ARG A 6 25.53 -20.29 17.56
N TYR A 7 25.06 -19.04 17.57
CA TYR A 7 25.88 -17.89 17.97
C TYR A 7 26.14 -17.85 19.47
N VAL A 8 25.23 -18.40 20.27
CA VAL A 8 25.45 -18.54 21.74
C VAL A 8 26.53 -19.55 22.02
N GLU A 9 26.54 -20.69 21.34
CA GLU A 9 27.59 -21.70 21.47
C GLU A 9 28.94 -21.18 20.94
N GLU A 10 28.95 -20.55 19.76
CA GLU A 10 30.16 -19.91 19.20
C GLU A 10 30.77 -18.88 20.17
N LEU A 11 29.90 -18.10 20.85
CA LEU A 11 30.35 -17.14 21.85
C LEU A 11 30.98 -17.82 23.07
N LYS A 12 30.41 -18.92 23.55
CA LYS A 12 30.98 -19.71 24.66
C LYS A 12 32.33 -20.30 24.28
N ASP A 13 32.42 -20.85 23.08
CA ASP A 13 33.67 -21.45 22.59
C ASP A 13 34.76 -20.39 22.42
N ARG A 14 34.45 -19.29 21.75
CA ARG A 14 35.41 -18.20 21.51
C ARG A 14 35.93 -17.55 22.78
N LEU A 15 35.09 -17.41 23.81
CA LEU A 15 35.45 -16.81 25.09
C LEU A 15 35.83 -17.83 26.15
N HIS A 16 35.91 -19.12 25.80
CA HIS A 16 36.22 -20.23 26.70
C HIS A 16 35.31 -20.28 27.94
N LEU A 17 34.00 -19.99 27.78
CA LEU A 17 33.04 -19.92 28.88
C LEU A 17 32.53 -21.33 29.24
N LYS A 18 32.94 -21.87 30.38
CA LYS A 18 32.64 -23.24 30.83
C LYS A 18 31.22 -23.43 31.36
N SER A 19 30.49 -22.35 31.67
CA SER A 19 29.18 -22.43 32.32
C SER A 19 28.21 -21.35 31.82
N ASP A 20 26.91 -21.60 31.99
CA ASP A 20 25.87 -20.59 31.70
C ASP A 20 25.94 -19.41 32.67
N TYR A 21 26.52 -19.59 33.89
CA TYR A 21 26.80 -18.50 34.80
C TYR A 21 27.86 -17.54 34.21
N ALA A 22 28.93 -18.08 33.67
CA ALA A 22 30.00 -17.28 33.06
C ALA A 22 29.47 -16.53 31.82
N LEU A 23 28.60 -17.19 31.01
CA LEU A 23 27.93 -16.57 29.89
C LEU A 23 26.99 -15.42 30.33
N ALA A 24 26.18 -15.66 31.36
CA ALA A 24 25.28 -14.66 31.94
C ALA A 24 26.05 -13.41 32.43
N HIS A 25 27.12 -13.62 33.18
CA HIS A 25 27.98 -12.53 33.65
C HIS A 25 28.59 -11.74 32.50
N LYS A 26 29.08 -12.43 31.45
CA LYS A 26 29.68 -11.76 30.28
C LYS A 26 28.66 -10.97 29.47
N LEU A 27 27.45 -11.48 29.36
CA LEU A 27 26.34 -10.82 28.65
C LEU A 27 25.60 -9.79 29.52
N GLY A 28 25.80 -9.79 30.84
CA GLY A 28 25.10 -8.91 31.78
C GLY A 28 23.60 -9.22 31.87
N ILE A 29 23.27 -10.50 31.85
CA ILE A 29 21.88 -11.02 31.95
C ILE A 29 21.78 -12.00 33.13
N ALA A 30 20.54 -12.37 33.49
CA ALA A 30 20.36 -13.37 34.54
C ALA A 30 20.77 -14.78 34.05
N GLN A 31 21.28 -15.64 34.97
CA GLN A 31 21.68 -17.01 34.63
C GLN A 31 20.53 -17.84 33.99
N PRO A 32 19.29 -17.79 34.48
CA PRO A 32 18.18 -18.50 33.81
C PRO A 32 17.96 -18.04 32.35
N GLU A 33 18.15 -16.75 32.07
CA GLU A 33 18.05 -16.22 30.73
C GLU A 33 19.15 -16.76 29.80
N ALA A 34 20.40 -16.81 30.28
CA ALA A 34 21.51 -17.40 29.53
C ALA A 34 21.26 -18.89 29.21
N ASN A 35 20.70 -19.65 30.16
CA ASN A 35 20.29 -21.05 29.93
C ASN A 35 19.17 -21.17 28.88
N HIS A 36 18.14 -20.31 28.94
CA HIS A 36 17.08 -20.29 27.97
C HIS A 36 17.57 -19.96 26.56
N LEU A 37 18.49 -18.98 26.43
CA LEU A 37 19.11 -18.65 25.14
C LEU A 37 19.87 -19.83 24.56
N ARG A 38 20.72 -20.49 25.37
CA ARG A 38 21.48 -21.66 24.94
C ARG A 38 20.61 -22.83 24.52
N ARG A 39 19.50 -23.06 25.24
CA ARG A 39 18.55 -24.15 24.92
C ARG A 39 17.58 -23.79 23.77
N GLY A 40 17.64 -22.59 23.22
CA GLY A 40 16.72 -22.13 22.19
C GLY A 40 15.27 -21.95 22.68
N LEU A 41 15.08 -21.70 23.97
CA LEU A 41 13.77 -21.41 24.58
C LEU A 41 13.43 -19.92 24.56
N LYS A 42 14.42 -19.09 24.26
CA LYS A 42 14.26 -17.64 24.18
C LYS A 42 15.12 -17.08 23.06
N VAL A 43 14.62 -16.09 22.34
CA VAL A 43 15.36 -15.32 21.35
C VAL A 43 15.84 -14.02 22.00
N PRO A 44 17.13 -13.62 21.83
CA PRO A 44 17.67 -12.41 22.42
C PRO A 44 17.02 -11.16 21.85
N LYS A 45 16.85 -10.12 22.69
CA LYS A 45 16.43 -8.79 22.24
C LYS A 45 17.58 -8.10 21.48
N GLU A 46 17.25 -7.03 20.76
CA GLU A 46 18.18 -6.29 19.89
C GLU A 46 19.47 -5.86 20.60
N GLU A 47 19.35 -5.28 21.80
CA GLU A 47 20.49 -4.86 22.61
C GLU A 47 21.46 -6.02 22.92
N LEU A 48 20.89 -7.19 23.19
CA LEU A 48 21.69 -8.39 23.48
C LEU A 48 22.33 -8.93 22.20
N CYS A 49 21.65 -8.88 21.05
CA CYS A 49 22.22 -9.21 19.75
C CYS A 49 23.43 -8.32 19.44
N ILE A 50 23.34 -7.01 19.69
CA ILE A 50 24.44 -6.06 19.49
C ILE A 50 25.62 -6.43 20.36
N LYS A 51 25.37 -6.76 21.65
CA LYS A 51 26.42 -7.14 22.61
C LYS A 51 27.09 -8.45 22.21
N MET A 52 26.33 -9.45 21.84
CA MET A 52 26.84 -10.73 21.34
C MET A 52 27.68 -10.54 20.08
N ALA A 53 27.20 -9.76 19.12
CA ALA A 53 27.92 -9.47 17.88
C ALA A 53 29.27 -8.81 18.14
N LYS A 54 29.33 -7.81 19.03
CA LYS A 54 30.59 -7.17 19.45
C LYS A 54 31.58 -8.17 20.05
N LEU A 55 31.11 -9.07 20.89
CA LEU A 55 31.97 -10.09 21.53
C LEU A 55 32.45 -11.15 20.52
N LEU A 56 31.64 -11.45 19.53
CA LEU A 56 31.96 -12.35 18.42
C LEU A 56 32.81 -11.70 17.32
N GLY A 57 32.94 -10.35 17.31
CA GLY A 57 33.55 -9.62 16.21
C GLY A 57 32.77 -9.78 14.91
N LYS A 58 31.45 -9.93 15.02
CA LYS A 58 30.52 -10.04 13.89
C LYS A 58 29.70 -8.77 13.70
N ASN A 59 29.03 -8.65 12.55
CA ASN A 59 28.13 -7.54 12.32
C ASN A 59 26.86 -7.68 13.20
N PRO A 60 26.49 -6.66 13.99
CA PRO A 60 25.28 -6.69 14.80
C PRO A 60 24.01 -6.97 14.00
N VAL A 61 23.93 -6.47 12.76
CA VAL A 61 22.76 -6.66 11.88
C VAL A 61 22.55 -8.12 11.53
N GLU A 62 23.61 -8.89 11.33
CA GLU A 62 23.52 -10.33 11.08
C GLU A 62 22.79 -11.05 12.23
N LEU A 63 23.19 -10.80 13.47
CA LEU A 63 22.57 -11.44 14.64
C LEU A 63 21.13 -10.95 14.86
N MET A 64 20.86 -9.69 14.58
CA MET A 64 19.51 -9.13 14.68
C MET A 64 18.55 -9.78 13.68
N LEU A 65 18.98 -9.96 12.42
CA LEU A 65 18.17 -10.62 11.39
C LEU A 65 17.91 -12.09 11.73
N VAL A 66 18.91 -12.81 12.22
CA VAL A 66 18.75 -14.19 12.70
C VAL A 66 17.75 -14.25 13.86
N ALA A 67 17.84 -13.34 14.82
CA ALA A 67 16.91 -13.27 15.93
C ALA A 67 15.48 -12.94 15.49
N GLN A 68 15.30 -12.07 14.49
CA GLN A 68 13.98 -11.77 13.91
C GLN A 68 13.42 -12.99 13.17
N LYS A 69 14.21 -13.66 12.34
CA LYS A 69 13.82 -14.90 11.67
C LYS A 69 13.37 -15.98 12.68
N ASP A 70 14.09 -16.13 13.79
CA ASP A 70 13.74 -17.12 14.82
C ASP A 70 12.45 -16.78 15.57
N ARG A 71 12.07 -15.49 15.68
CA ARG A 71 10.79 -15.02 16.25
C ARG A 71 9.63 -15.12 15.26
N ALA A 72 9.93 -15.05 13.98
CA ALA A 72 8.92 -14.95 12.93
C ALA A 72 8.06 -16.23 12.84
N PRO A 73 6.77 -16.11 12.52
CA PRO A 73 5.93 -17.24 12.16
C PRO A 73 6.50 -17.97 10.94
N ALA A 74 6.07 -19.21 10.74
CA ALA A 74 6.64 -20.09 9.72
C ALA A 74 6.60 -19.46 8.31
N GLU A 75 5.50 -18.80 7.99
CA GLU A 75 5.22 -18.16 6.71
C GLU A 75 6.16 -16.97 6.44
N ALA A 76 6.60 -16.26 7.48
CA ALA A 76 7.47 -15.09 7.36
C ALA A 76 8.98 -15.43 7.38
N LYS A 77 9.37 -16.66 7.73
CA LYS A 77 10.80 -17.05 7.84
C LYS A 77 11.56 -16.93 6.54
N GLU A 78 10.91 -17.17 5.42
CA GLU A 78 11.52 -17.06 4.10
C GLU A 78 11.89 -15.59 3.79
N TYR A 79 11.02 -14.64 4.10
CA TYR A 79 11.29 -13.21 3.91
C TYR A 79 12.51 -12.75 4.72
N TRP A 80 12.63 -13.21 5.97
CA TRP A 80 13.80 -12.91 6.81
C TRP A 80 15.09 -13.54 6.30
N THR A 81 14.99 -14.70 5.65
CA THR A 81 16.12 -15.34 4.98
C THR A 81 16.59 -14.53 3.76
N LEU A 82 15.66 -14.06 2.94
CA LEU A 82 15.95 -13.18 1.79
C LEU A 82 16.55 -11.85 2.26
N ALA A 83 16.00 -11.25 3.32
CA ALA A 83 16.52 -10.03 3.91
C ALA A 83 17.96 -10.18 4.40
N ARG A 84 18.27 -11.30 5.03
CA ARG A 84 19.64 -11.61 5.45
C ARG A 84 20.58 -11.68 4.27
N THR A 85 20.20 -12.41 3.21
CA THR A 85 21.01 -12.51 1.98
C THR A 85 21.24 -11.12 1.36
N ALA A 86 20.20 -10.29 1.28
CA ALA A 86 20.32 -8.92 0.76
C ALA A 86 21.27 -8.06 1.61
N VAL A 87 21.21 -8.18 2.94
CA VAL A 87 22.11 -7.46 3.85
C VAL A 87 23.55 -7.98 3.72
N ASP A 88 23.75 -9.29 3.63
CA ASP A 88 25.07 -9.87 3.42
C ASP A 88 25.72 -9.35 2.12
N VAL A 89 24.95 -9.27 1.04
CA VAL A 89 25.41 -8.66 -0.21
C VAL A 89 25.77 -7.19 -0.01
N MET A 90 24.90 -6.41 0.65
CA MET A 90 25.14 -4.99 0.92
C MET A 90 26.34 -4.71 1.81
N LEU A 91 26.63 -5.60 2.77
CA LEU A 91 27.77 -5.47 3.66
C LEU A 91 29.12 -5.71 2.94
N HIS A 92 29.10 -6.50 1.88
CA HIS A 92 30.29 -6.77 1.05
C HIS A 92 30.51 -5.73 -0.08
N VAL A 93 29.52 -4.87 -0.35
CA VAL A 93 29.68 -3.76 -1.30
C VAL A 93 30.28 -2.55 -0.57
N PRO A 94 31.35 -1.93 -1.06
CA PRO A 94 31.88 -0.70 -0.51
C PRO A 94 30.80 0.38 -0.48
N SER A 95 30.28 0.70 0.70
CA SER A 95 29.19 1.66 0.85
C SER A 95 29.56 2.72 1.90
N HIS A 96 28.97 3.90 1.75
CA HIS A 96 29.21 5.00 2.67
C HIS A 96 28.70 4.63 4.09
N PRO A 97 29.50 4.75 5.16
CA PRO A 97 29.16 4.31 6.53
C PRO A 97 27.85 4.87 7.10
N ARG A 98 27.39 6.01 6.60
CA ARG A 98 26.11 6.63 7.02
C ARG A 98 24.91 6.11 6.25
N TYR A 99 25.11 5.49 5.08
CA TYR A 99 24.02 5.03 4.21
C TYR A 99 23.50 3.65 4.63
N LEU A 100 24.40 2.74 4.92
CA LEU A 100 24.07 1.35 5.25
C LEU A 100 23.14 1.22 6.47
N PRO A 101 23.38 1.87 7.63
CA PRO A 101 22.48 1.76 8.77
C PRO A 101 21.04 2.20 8.45
N ARG A 102 20.87 3.29 7.69
CA ARG A 102 19.55 3.78 7.27
C ARG A 102 18.83 2.80 6.35
N LYS A 103 19.56 2.15 5.43
CA LYS A 103 18.99 1.11 4.56
C LYS A 103 18.55 -0.11 5.34
N VAL A 104 19.37 -0.58 6.28
CA VAL A 104 19.03 -1.71 7.14
C VAL A 104 17.80 -1.43 8.00
N GLU A 105 17.70 -0.22 8.56
CA GLU A 105 16.54 0.22 9.33
C GLU A 105 15.27 0.24 8.46
N ALA A 106 15.37 0.75 7.22
CA ALA A 106 14.25 0.77 6.27
C ALA A 106 13.79 -0.65 5.92
N ILE A 107 14.71 -1.56 5.58
CA ILE A 107 14.41 -2.97 5.33
C ILE A 107 13.76 -3.63 6.55
N GLY A 108 14.30 -3.39 7.75
CA GLY A 108 13.72 -3.91 8.98
C GLY A 108 12.30 -3.41 9.24
N LYS A 109 11.99 -2.16 8.85
CA LYS A 109 10.62 -1.61 8.92
C LYS A 109 9.69 -2.33 7.93
N GLU A 110 10.11 -2.48 6.69
CA GLU A 110 9.32 -3.16 5.65
C GLU A 110 9.02 -4.61 6.04
N LEU A 111 10.01 -5.34 6.54
CA LEU A 111 9.83 -6.74 6.96
C LEU A 111 8.82 -6.89 8.10
N ARG A 112 8.83 -5.98 9.09
CA ARG A 112 7.80 -5.98 10.14
C ARG A 112 6.40 -5.68 9.59
N GLN A 113 6.30 -4.85 8.56
CA GLN A 113 5.05 -4.58 7.88
C GLN A 113 4.57 -5.80 7.10
N MET A 114 5.48 -6.52 6.44
CA MET A 114 5.16 -7.79 5.78
C MET A 114 4.64 -8.85 6.74
N GLU A 115 5.23 -8.98 7.93
CA GLU A 115 4.70 -9.85 9.01
C GLU A 115 3.27 -9.47 9.41
N ALA A 116 2.93 -8.19 9.33
CA ALA A 116 1.59 -7.70 9.59
C ALA A 116 0.66 -7.79 8.36
N HIS A 117 1.07 -8.46 7.29
CA HIS A 117 0.36 -8.60 6.03
C HIS A 117 -0.01 -7.26 5.37
N CYS A 118 0.81 -6.23 5.54
CA CYS A 118 0.63 -4.96 4.87
C CYS A 118 1.96 -4.20 4.73
N LEU A 119 2.02 -3.31 3.73
CA LEU A 119 3.11 -2.37 3.50
C LEU A 119 2.54 -0.96 3.44
N LEU A 120 3.14 -0.03 4.15
CA LEU A 120 2.75 1.37 4.12
C LEU A 120 3.84 2.18 3.41
N TYR A 121 3.47 2.80 2.31
CA TYR A 121 4.32 3.67 1.52
C TYR A 121 3.97 5.13 1.75
N GLU A 122 4.99 5.97 1.82
CA GLU A 122 4.84 7.42 1.95
C GLU A 122 5.44 8.12 0.73
N ASN A 123 4.81 9.19 0.29
CA ASN A 123 5.29 10.06 -0.80
C ASN A 123 5.53 9.32 -2.14
N GLY A 124 6.63 9.64 -2.83
CA GLY A 124 6.92 9.15 -4.19
C GLY A 124 6.99 7.63 -4.36
N ALA A 125 7.29 6.86 -3.31
CA ALA A 125 7.27 5.40 -3.37
C ALA A 125 5.84 4.83 -3.48
N ALA A 126 4.83 5.58 -3.00
CA ALA A 126 3.43 5.19 -3.06
C ALA A 126 2.90 4.98 -4.50
N VAL A 127 3.61 5.45 -5.52
CA VAL A 127 3.13 5.40 -6.90
C VAL A 127 3.86 4.36 -7.74
N THR A 128 5.05 3.93 -7.34
CA THR A 128 5.83 2.91 -8.06
C THR A 128 5.34 1.50 -7.80
N GLU A 129 4.82 1.22 -6.62
CA GLU A 129 4.37 -0.12 -6.25
C GLU A 129 3.10 -0.59 -7.00
N PRO A 130 2.06 0.23 -7.23
CA PRO A 130 0.97 -0.16 -8.11
C PRO A 130 1.40 -0.52 -9.54
N VAL A 131 2.47 0.11 -10.06
CA VAL A 131 3.05 -0.26 -11.37
C VAL A 131 3.62 -1.67 -11.30
N ARG A 132 4.40 -1.98 -10.27
CA ARG A 132 4.98 -3.33 -10.08
C ARG A 132 3.90 -4.40 -9.89
N LEU A 133 2.86 -4.11 -9.10
CA LEU A 133 1.74 -5.03 -8.93
C LEU A 133 1.00 -5.26 -10.27
N MET A 134 0.87 -4.22 -11.10
CA MET A 134 0.31 -4.37 -12.44
C MET A 134 1.17 -5.26 -13.33
N GLU A 135 2.50 -5.20 -13.21
CA GLU A 135 3.44 -6.06 -13.95
C GLU A 135 3.32 -7.53 -13.54
N THR A 136 2.93 -7.82 -12.29
CA THR A 136 2.83 -9.18 -11.75
C THR A 136 1.41 -9.75 -11.74
N ALA A 137 0.38 -8.95 -11.97
CA ALA A 137 -1.01 -9.41 -12.03
C ALA A 137 -1.21 -10.45 -13.14
N GLU A 138 -1.93 -11.53 -12.83
CA GLU A 138 -2.14 -12.67 -13.72
C GLU A 138 -3.57 -12.82 -14.24
N ARG A 139 -4.58 -12.39 -13.46
CA ARG A 139 -5.99 -12.64 -13.74
C ARG A 139 -6.82 -11.38 -13.87
N THR A 140 -6.88 -10.59 -12.81
CA THR A 140 -7.81 -9.46 -12.72
C THR A 140 -7.20 -8.28 -11.98
N VAL A 141 -7.57 -7.08 -12.43
CA VAL A 141 -7.33 -5.84 -11.66
C VAL A 141 -8.63 -5.03 -11.64
N ASP A 142 -9.21 -4.87 -10.46
CA ASP A 142 -10.43 -4.10 -10.23
C ASP A 142 -10.11 -2.85 -9.43
N ALA A 143 -10.36 -1.67 -9.99
CA ALA A 143 -10.07 -0.42 -9.32
C ALA A 143 -11.30 0.50 -9.23
N LEU A 144 -11.53 1.07 -8.05
CA LEU A 144 -12.48 2.14 -7.80
C LEU A 144 -11.73 3.43 -7.48
N MET A 145 -12.09 4.52 -8.15
CA MET A 145 -11.45 5.81 -8.03
C MET A 145 -12.49 6.92 -7.90
N GLU A 146 -12.60 7.52 -6.72
CA GLU A 146 -13.33 8.78 -6.52
C GLU A 146 -12.44 9.99 -6.85
N TYR A 147 -11.12 9.82 -6.69
CA TYR A 147 -10.13 10.81 -7.05
C TYR A 147 -9.35 10.38 -8.29
N TRP A 148 -9.93 10.60 -9.48
CA TRP A 148 -9.38 10.18 -10.78
C TRP A 148 -8.44 11.20 -11.42
N ASN A 149 -8.32 12.43 -10.87
CA ASN A 149 -7.42 13.48 -11.38
C ASN A 149 -5.93 13.09 -11.36
N LEU A 150 -5.56 12.06 -10.59
CA LEU A 150 -4.21 11.48 -10.58
C LEU A 150 -3.80 10.89 -11.94
N TRP A 151 -4.76 10.62 -12.81
CA TRP A 151 -4.56 9.95 -14.09
C TRP A 151 -4.57 10.91 -15.30
N LYS A 152 -4.36 12.19 -15.05
CA LYS A 152 -4.23 13.19 -16.11
C LYS A 152 -2.89 13.10 -16.83
N GLN A 153 -2.93 13.41 -18.14
CA GLN A 153 -1.71 13.68 -18.89
C GLN A 153 -0.92 14.82 -18.20
N GLY A 154 0.39 14.60 -18.02
CA GLY A 154 1.29 15.56 -17.35
C GLY A 154 1.64 15.19 -15.90
N GLU A 155 0.97 14.24 -15.26
CA GLU A 155 1.47 13.66 -14.02
C GLU A 155 2.65 12.72 -14.33
N PRO A 156 3.81 12.86 -13.64
CA PRO A 156 5.06 12.17 -14.02
C PRO A 156 4.98 10.65 -14.04
N LEU A 157 4.00 10.09 -13.36
CA LEU A 157 3.85 8.64 -13.17
C LEU A 157 2.79 8.02 -14.08
N TYR A 158 1.93 8.84 -14.68
CA TYR A 158 0.86 8.40 -15.55
C TYR A 158 1.33 7.56 -16.75
N PRO A 159 2.38 7.97 -17.51
CA PRO A 159 2.85 7.20 -18.64
C PRO A 159 3.27 5.78 -18.26
N ASN A 160 4.03 5.62 -17.19
CA ASN A 160 4.51 4.31 -16.73
C ASN A 160 3.35 3.41 -16.26
N TYR A 161 2.38 3.99 -15.54
CA TYR A 161 1.22 3.25 -15.11
C TYR A 161 0.32 2.83 -16.28
N LEU A 162 0.13 3.70 -17.27
CA LEU A 162 -0.64 3.37 -18.47
C LEU A 162 0.02 2.25 -19.27
N LEU A 163 1.35 2.31 -19.44
CA LEU A 163 2.13 1.24 -20.09
C LEU A 163 2.00 -0.09 -19.34
N ALA A 164 2.12 -0.10 -18.01
CA ALA A 164 1.97 -1.31 -17.22
C ALA A 164 0.56 -1.92 -17.37
N ASN A 165 -0.48 -1.09 -17.45
CA ASN A 165 -1.84 -1.55 -17.73
C ASN A 165 -1.98 -2.14 -19.14
N GLN A 166 -1.41 -1.50 -20.15
CA GLN A 166 -1.41 -2.02 -21.52
C GLN A 166 -0.74 -3.38 -21.61
N GLU A 167 0.39 -3.54 -20.93
CA GLU A 167 1.09 -4.82 -20.87
C GLU A 167 0.27 -5.89 -20.12
N ALA A 168 -0.38 -5.54 -19.01
CA ALA A 168 -1.27 -6.45 -18.29
C ALA A 168 -2.42 -6.92 -19.19
N VAL A 169 -3.08 -6.00 -19.90
CA VAL A 169 -4.14 -6.34 -20.87
C VAL A 169 -3.60 -7.25 -21.98
N ARG A 170 -2.40 -6.98 -22.53
CA ARG A 170 -1.77 -7.85 -23.56
C ARG A 170 -1.48 -9.26 -23.05
N ARG A 171 -1.16 -9.40 -21.75
CA ARG A 171 -1.01 -10.72 -21.11
C ARG A 171 -2.34 -11.43 -20.86
N GLY A 172 -3.48 -10.79 -21.12
CA GLY A 172 -4.80 -11.34 -20.90
C GLY A 172 -5.42 -11.04 -19.53
N VAL A 173 -4.80 -10.15 -18.75
CA VAL A 173 -5.36 -9.69 -17.48
C VAL A 173 -6.61 -8.84 -17.74
N ALA A 174 -7.72 -9.16 -17.07
CA ALA A 174 -8.93 -8.37 -17.12
C ALA A 174 -8.77 -7.13 -16.21
N VAL A 175 -8.59 -5.95 -16.81
CA VAL A 175 -8.44 -4.69 -16.06
C VAL A 175 -9.73 -3.91 -16.14
N ARG A 176 -10.40 -3.68 -15.00
CA ARG A 176 -11.65 -2.92 -14.87
C ARG A 176 -11.45 -1.70 -13.98
N ARG A 177 -12.03 -0.57 -14.36
CA ARG A 177 -12.00 0.67 -13.58
C ARG A 177 -13.35 1.33 -13.46
N LEU A 178 -13.70 1.68 -12.22
CA LEU A 178 -14.88 2.46 -11.90
C LEU A 178 -14.46 3.87 -11.46
N LEU A 179 -14.81 4.86 -12.29
CA LEU A 179 -14.70 6.27 -11.94
C LEU A 179 -15.98 6.70 -11.24
N VAL A 180 -15.86 7.16 -10.01
CA VAL A 180 -16.98 7.70 -9.24
C VAL A 180 -16.91 9.22 -9.27
N ILE A 181 -17.98 9.85 -9.76
CA ILE A 181 -18.07 11.28 -10.02
C ILE A 181 -19.08 11.90 -9.06
N SER A 182 -18.64 12.82 -8.21
CA SER A 182 -19.55 13.54 -7.30
C SER A 182 -20.36 14.63 -8.05
N ALA A 183 -21.46 15.06 -7.46
CA ALA A 183 -22.26 16.18 -8.00
C ALA A 183 -21.44 17.47 -8.13
N GLU A 184 -20.51 17.72 -7.22
CA GLU A 184 -19.60 18.85 -7.28
C GLU A 184 -18.65 18.76 -8.50
N GLN A 185 -18.03 17.61 -8.71
CA GLN A 185 -17.19 17.35 -9.88
C GLN A 185 -18.01 17.44 -11.16
N ALA A 186 -19.21 16.85 -11.18
CA ALA A 186 -20.12 16.87 -12.32
C ALA A 186 -20.56 18.30 -12.71
N ALA A 187 -20.61 19.24 -11.79
CA ALA A 187 -20.93 20.62 -12.06
C ALA A 187 -19.86 21.37 -12.87
N SER A 188 -18.59 20.92 -12.81
CA SER A 188 -17.48 21.52 -13.54
C SER A 188 -17.31 20.95 -14.94
N ASN A 189 -17.39 21.81 -15.97
CA ASN A 189 -17.16 21.39 -17.36
C ASN A 189 -15.72 20.98 -17.61
N ASP A 190 -14.76 21.69 -17.00
CA ASP A 190 -13.33 21.41 -17.15
C ASP A 190 -13.00 20.03 -16.57
N LEU A 191 -13.48 19.74 -15.34
CA LEU A 191 -13.28 18.44 -14.73
C LEU A 191 -13.94 17.31 -15.55
N MET A 192 -15.10 17.56 -16.13
CA MET A 192 -15.77 16.53 -16.96
C MET A 192 -15.09 16.33 -18.32
N SER A 193 -14.47 17.38 -18.87
CA SER A 193 -13.62 17.23 -20.06
C SER A 193 -12.40 16.36 -19.76
N ASP A 194 -11.75 16.62 -18.63
CA ASP A 194 -10.63 15.82 -18.14
C ASP A 194 -11.04 14.36 -17.87
N ALA A 195 -12.21 14.13 -17.27
CA ALA A 195 -12.72 12.79 -17.03
C ALA A 195 -12.92 12.01 -18.34
N VAL A 196 -13.46 12.67 -19.37
CA VAL A 196 -13.63 12.08 -20.70
C VAL A 196 -12.28 11.72 -21.30
N GLU A 197 -11.29 12.60 -21.21
CA GLU A 197 -9.93 12.34 -21.71
C GLU A 197 -9.31 11.11 -21.02
N VAL A 198 -9.37 11.06 -19.69
CA VAL A 198 -8.86 9.92 -18.90
C VAL A 198 -9.57 8.62 -19.29
N MET A 199 -10.91 8.64 -19.41
CA MET A 199 -11.68 7.45 -19.80
C MET A 199 -11.33 6.97 -21.21
N GLU A 200 -11.17 7.90 -22.17
CA GLU A 200 -10.81 7.56 -23.55
C GLU A 200 -9.40 6.96 -23.65
N ASP A 201 -8.42 7.54 -22.97
CA ASP A 201 -7.05 7.05 -23.01
C ASP A 201 -6.94 5.63 -22.43
N GLN A 202 -7.63 5.41 -21.31
CA GLN A 202 -7.63 4.10 -20.66
C GLN A 202 -8.40 3.07 -21.50
N ARG A 203 -9.55 3.45 -22.07
CA ARG A 203 -10.32 2.57 -22.97
C ARG A 203 -9.50 2.17 -24.22
N ARG A 204 -8.77 3.12 -24.82
CA ARG A 204 -7.86 2.84 -25.96
C ARG A 204 -6.72 1.90 -25.57
N SER A 205 -6.38 1.86 -24.30
CA SER A 205 -5.38 0.93 -23.75
C SER A 205 -5.94 -0.46 -23.45
N GLY A 206 -7.21 -0.73 -23.77
CA GLY A 206 -7.88 -2.02 -23.57
C GLY A 206 -8.44 -2.22 -22.16
N ILE A 207 -8.45 -1.17 -21.33
CA ILE A 207 -9.03 -1.21 -19.99
C ILE A 207 -10.55 -1.07 -20.12
N GLN A 208 -11.30 -1.91 -19.42
CA GLN A 208 -12.75 -1.78 -19.30
C GLN A 208 -13.08 -0.65 -18.33
N ILE A 209 -13.64 0.43 -18.82
CA ILE A 209 -13.95 1.62 -18.03
C ILE A 209 -15.43 1.67 -17.72
N PHE A 210 -15.70 1.88 -16.45
CA PHE A 210 -17.03 2.12 -15.89
C PHE A 210 -17.06 3.49 -15.22
N TYR A 211 -18.26 4.06 -15.12
CA TYR A 211 -18.48 5.28 -14.34
C TYR A 211 -19.79 5.17 -13.57
N ALA A 212 -19.86 5.92 -12.48
CA ALA A 212 -21.05 6.08 -11.68
C ALA A 212 -21.09 7.47 -11.04
N PHE A 213 -22.29 7.95 -10.74
CA PHE A 213 -22.44 9.15 -9.95
C PHE A 213 -22.55 8.79 -8.47
N ARG A 214 -21.76 9.46 -7.63
CA ARG A 214 -21.64 9.15 -6.19
C ARG A 214 -22.98 9.16 -5.49
N GLU A 215 -23.84 10.14 -5.81
CA GLU A 215 -25.15 10.33 -5.20
C GLU A 215 -26.14 9.22 -5.59
N GLU A 216 -25.93 8.59 -6.74
CA GLU A 216 -26.69 7.40 -7.13
C GLU A 216 -26.14 6.15 -6.40
N LEU A 217 -24.81 6.00 -6.33
CA LEU A 217 -24.16 4.89 -5.63
C LEU A 217 -24.47 4.88 -4.13
N LEU A 218 -24.62 6.03 -3.51
CA LEU A 218 -25.02 6.16 -2.10
C LEU A 218 -26.39 5.54 -1.79
N LYS A 219 -27.22 5.25 -2.80
CA LYS A 219 -28.46 4.50 -2.64
C LYS A 219 -28.24 2.98 -2.55
N SER A 220 -27.03 2.51 -2.85
CA SER A 220 -26.66 1.10 -2.81
C SER A 220 -26.06 0.71 -1.46
N VAL A 221 -26.58 -0.36 -0.87
CA VAL A 221 -26.05 -0.94 0.37
C VAL A 221 -24.61 -1.43 0.19
N THR A 222 -24.27 -1.98 -0.99
CA THR A 222 -22.91 -2.46 -1.30
C THR A 222 -21.90 -1.32 -1.23
N TYR A 223 -22.20 -0.20 -1.89
CA TYR A 223 -21.31 0.95 -1.87
C TYR A 223 -21.23 1.60 -0.48
N GLN A 224 -22.36 1.70 0.25
CA GLN A 224 -22.36 2.22 1.61
C GLN A 224 -21.48 1.39 2.56
N ARG A 225 -21.52 0.05 2.43
CA ARG A 225 -20.66 -0.86 3.21
C ARG A 225 -19.19 -0.64 2.90
N LEU A 226 -18.85 -0.58 1.61
CA LEU A 226 -17.48 -0.31 1.16
C LEU A 226 -17.00 1.06 1.64
N ALA A 227 -17.80 2.12 1.51
CA ALA A 227 -17.46 3.45 1.98
C ALA A 227 -17.24 3.48 3.50
N HIS A 228 -18.09 2.78 4.27
CA HIS A 228 -17.94 2.66 5.71
C HIS A 228 -16.68 1.89 6.10
N ALA A 229 -16.38 0.78 5.42
CA ALA A 229 -15.16 0.00 5.62
C ALA A 229 -13.92 0.84 5.28
N PHE A 230 -13.92 1.54 4.15
CA PHE A 230 -12.82 2.41 3.74
C PHE A 230 -12.53 3.50 4.79
N LYS A 231 -13.57 4.13 5.34
CA LYS A 231 -13.46 5.14 6.40
C LYS A 231 -12.84 4.57 7.70
N ARG A 232 -13.05 3.27 8.00
CA ARG A 232 -12.41 2.59 9.15
C ARG A 232 -10.93 2.28 8.91
N HIS A 233 -10.58 1.89 7.69
CA HIS A 233 -9.22 1.49 7.34
C HIS A 233 -8.33 2.65 6.87
N GLY A 234 -8.92 3.72 6.33
CA GLY A 234 -8.24 4.89 5.82
C GLY A 234 -8.72 6.19 6.46
N SER A 235 -7.92 7.24 6.33
CA SER A 235 -8.29 8.60 6.70
C SER A 235 -8.55 9.49 5.48
N ALA A 236 -8.47 8.92 4.29
CA ALA A 236 -8.70 9.64 3.04
C ALA A 236 -10.20 9.94 2.86
N PRO A 237 -10.56 11.15 2.39
CA PRO A 237 -11.95 11.54 2.19
C PRO A 237 -12.60 10.86 0.99
N GLU A 238 -11.82 10.48 -0.02
CA GLU A 238 -12.29 9.81 -1.22
C GLU A 238 -11.77 8.37 -1.29
N ILE A 239 -12.62 7.47 -1.79
CA ILE A 239 -12.27 6.07 -1.94
C ILE A 239 -11.37 5.90 -3.16
N ASN A 240 -10.15 5.40 -2.94
CA ASN A 240 -9.27 4.94 -3.99
C ASN A 240 -8.69 3.60 -3.58
N VAL A 241 -9.18 2.55 -4.22
CA VAL A 241 -8.75 1.17 -4.00
C VAL A 241 -8.51 0.48 -5.33
N ALA A 242 -7.51 -0.40 -5.37
CA ALA A 242 -7.28 -1.30 -6.49
C ALA A 242 -6.99 -2.69 -5.94
N MET A 243 -7.71 -3.68 -6.46
CA MET A 243 -7.60 -5.08 -6.13
C MET A 243 -6.88 -5.81 -7.26
N PHE A 244 -5.85 -6.57 -6.93
CA PHE A 244 -5.06 -7.39 -7.85
C PHE A 244 -5.31 -8.86 -7.55
N ASP A 245 -5.81 -9.60 -8.53
CA ASP A 245 -6.08 -11.04 -8.50
C ASP A 245 -6.98 -11.52 -7.35
N ASN A 246 -7.72 -10.61 -6.70
CA ASN A 246 -8.47 -10.82 -5.45
C ASN A 246 -7.61 -11.22 -4.24
N GLU A 247 -6.32 -10.93 -4.28
CA GLU A 247 -5.35 -11.34 -3.26
C GLU A 247 -4.61 -10.17 -2.63
N ILE A 248 -4.34 -9.12 -3.41
CA ILE A 248 -3.58 -7.95 -2.96
C ILE A 248 -4.41 -6.70 -3.21
N MET A 249 -4.53 -5.86 -2.22
CA MET A 249 -5.22 -4.57 -2.32
C MET A 249 -4.25 -3.41 -2.13
N VAL A 250 -4.42 -2.39 -2.94
CA VAL A 250 -3.79 -1.09 -2.78
C VAL A 250 -4.84 -0.06 -2.45
N MET A 251 -4.67 0.70 -1.38
CA MET A 251 -5.59 1.77 -1.00
C MET A 251 -4.87 3.05 -0.62
N ALA A 252 -5.45 4.19 -0.96
CA ALA A 252 -5.00 5.49 -0.47
C ALA A 252 -5.44 5.67 1.00
N ARG A 253 -4.49 5.96 1.90
CA ARG A 253 -4.77 6.20 3.33
C ARG A 253 -4.84 7.66 3.70
N ALA A 254 -4.06 8.48 3.03
CA ALA A 254 -4.04 9.93 3.27
C ALA A 254 -3.71 10.69 1.99
N TYR A 255 -4.18 11.92 1.95
CA TYR A 255 -3.89 12.87 0.88
C TYR A 255 -3.22 14.13 1.45
N GLU A 256 -2.33 14.72 0.68
CA GLU A 256 -1.71 16.00 0.97
C GLU A 256 -2.12 17.01 -0.08
N ARG A 257 -2.47 18.22 0.34
CA ARG A 257 -2.72 19.34 -0.56
C ARG A 257 -1.41 20.10 -0.78
N VAL A 258 -0.90 20.06 -2.00
CA VAL A 258 0.36 20.70 -2.37
C VAL A 258 0.08 21.87 -3.31
N PRO A 259 0.66 23.06 -3.08
CA PRO A 259 0.55 24.18 -4.02
C PRO A 259 1.18 23.85 -5.36
N LEU A 260 0.46 24.09 -6.45
CA LEU A 260 0.99 24.00 -7.80
C LEU A 260 1.76 25.27 -8.13
N GLY A 261 3.11 25.20 -8.06
CA GLY A 261 4.06 26.11 -8.71
C GLY A 261 3.82 27.62 -8.66
N LEU A 262 4.86 28.36 -8.99
CA LEU A 262 5.03 29.80 -8.74
C LEU A 262 4.27 30.77 -9.68
N THR A 263 3.40 30.33 -10.57
CA THR A 263 2.75 31.22 -11.56
C THR A 263 1.30 30.83 -11.81
N GLY A 264 0.38 31.33 -11.00
CA GLY A 264 -1.06 31.22 -11.24
C GLY A 264 -1.91 31.29 -9.98
N PRO A 265 -3.23 31.47 -10.07
CA PRO A 265 -4.10 31.45 -8.91
C PRO A 265 -3.90 30.11 -8.18
N HIS A 266 -3.77 30.17 -6.85
CA HIS A 266 -3.40 29.09 -5.93
C HIS A 266 -4.21 27.79 -6.20
N ARG A 267 -3.81 27.01 -7.19
CA ARG A 267 -4.35 25.66 -7.41
C ARG A 267 -3.62 24.72 -6.45
N LEU A 268 -4.36 24.19 -5.52
CA LEU A 268 -3.89 23.10 -4.68
C LEU A 268 -4.10 21.78 -5.45
N ILE A 269 -3.05 21.01 -5.62
CA ILE A 269 -3.14 19.63 -6.08
C ILE A 269 -3.24 18.74 -4.85
N THR A 270 -4.18 17.84 -4.88
CA THR A 270 -4.23 16.75 -3.90
C THR A 270 -3.32 15.63 -4.40
N ARG A 271 -2.40 15.18 -3.57
CA ARG A 271 -1.53 14.03 -3.82
C ARG A 271 -1.81 12.95 -2.80
N ILE A 272 -1.69 11.70 -3.21
CA ILE A 272 -1.67 10.59 -2.24
C ILE A 272 -0.37 10.70 -1.46
N SER A 273 -0.47 11.02 -0.16
CA SER A 273 0.68 11.11 0.73
C SER A 273 1.01 9.79 1.40
N GLN A 274 -0.01 8.93 1.58
CA GLN A 274 0.17 7.58 2.11
C GLN A 274 -0.68 6.58 1.32
N GLN A 275 -0.09 5.43 1.03
CA GLN A 275 -0.72 4.31 0.37
C GLN A 275 -0.40 3.01 1.11
N GLU A 276 -1.40 2.19 1.34
CA GLU A 276 -1.23 0.86 1.92
C GLU A 276 -1.42 -0.20 0.85
N ILE A 277 -0.49 -1.14 0.81
CA ILE A 277 -0.65 -2.42 0.12
C ILE A 277 -0.92 -3.45 1.20
N THR A 278 -2.00 -4.18 1.08
CA THR A 278 -2.41 -5.17 2.07
C THR A 278 -2.87 -6.46 1.39
N TRP A 279 -2.61 -7.59 2.04
CA TRP A 279 -3.11 -8.92 1.71
C TRP A 279 -3.80 -9.56 2.92
N LYS A 280 -4.31 -8.73 3.85
CA LYS A 280 -5.15 -9.16 4.96
C LYS A 280 -6.51 -9.60 4.43
N PRO A 281 -6.93 -10.87 4.64
CA PRO A 281 -8.16 -11.39 4.05
C PRO A 281 -9.41 -10.61 4.46
N ASP A 282 -9.51 -10.19 5.72
CA ASP A 282 -10.61 -9.41 6.26
C ASP A 282 -10.72 -8.03 5.59
N VAL A 283 -9.60 -7.33 5.38
CA VAL A 283 -9.56 -6.03 4.71
C VAL A 283 -9.91 -6.18 3.23
N ILE A 284 -9.39 -7.22 2.58
CA ILE A 284 -9.69 -7.55 1.18
C ILE A 284 -11.19 -7.83 0.99
N GLU A 285 -11.79 -8.63 1.85
CA GLU A 285 -13.22 -8.96 1.78
C GLU A 285 -14.09 -7.71 1.96
N GLU A 286 -13.76 -6.85 2.93
CA GLU A 286 -14.54 -5.65 3.23
C GLU A 286 -14.44 -4.56 2.17
N LEU A 287 -13.27 -4.41 1.54
CA LEU A 287 -12.96 -3.32 0.60
C LEU A 287 -12.96 -3.76 -0.87
N ASN A 288 -13.37 -5.00 -1.17
CA ASN A 288 -13.40 -5.50 -2.54
C ASN A 288 -14.36 -4.69 -3.42
N PRO A 289 -13.88 -3.99 -4.46
CA PRO A 289 -14.72 -3.22 -5.35
C PRO A 289 -15.43 -4.07 -6.42
N ALA A 290 -15.02 -5.33 -6.61
CA ALA A 290 -15.53 -6.19 -7.68
C ALA A 290 -17.08 -6.29 -7.75
N PRO A 291 -17.81 -6.41 -6.63
CA PRO A 291 -19.27 -6.49 -6.68
C PRO A 291 -19.97 -5.23 -7.22
N LEU A 292 -19.27 -4.08 -7.24
CA LEU A 292 -19.85 -2.85 -7.77
C LEU A 292 -19.99 -2.90 -9.31
N PHE A 293 -19.08 -3.59 -10.00
CA PHE A 293 -19.10 -3.67 -11.46
C PHE A 293 -20.34 -4.41 -12.00
N ASP A 294 -20.97 -5.25 -11.18
CA ASP A 294 -22.17 -5.98 -11.52
C ASP A 294 -23.47 -5.19 -11.27
N MET A 295 -23.35 -3.98 -10.71
CA MET A 295 -24.48 -3.13 -10.34
C MET A 295 -24.96 -2.28 -11.50
N THR A 296 -25.48 -2.89 -12.56
CA THR A 296 -25.91 -2.24 -13.81
C THR A 296 -26.92 -1.10 -13.65
N ARG A 297 -27.61 -1.02 -12.50
CA ARG A 297 -28.52 0.09 -12.19
C ARG A 297 -27.79 1.41 -11.92
N TYR A 298 -26.59 1.35 -11.34
CA TYR A 298 -25.84 2.53 -10.87
C TYR A 298 -24.50 2.70 -11.57
N VAL A 299 -23.93 1.60 -12.04
CA VAL A 299 -22.63 1.55 -12.70
C VAL A 299 -22.84 1.31 -14.18
N ARG A 300 -22.26 2.16 -15.02
CA ARG A 300 -22.41 2.16 -16.47
C ARG A 300 -21.07 1.92 -17.12
N GLU A 301 -21.03 1.03 -18.10
CA GLU A 301 -19.84 0.86 -18.91
C GLU A 301 -19.68 2.09 -19.83
N TYR A 302 -18.45 2.60 -19.89
CA TYR A 302 -18.14 3.74 -20.74
C TYR A 302 -17.98 3.32 -22.19
N SER A 303 -18.98 3.63 -23.01
CA SER A 303 -19.00 3.34 -24.45
C SER A 303 -18.49 4.50 -25.32
N GLY A 304 -18.26 5.67 -24.74
CA GLY A 304 -17.71 6.84 -25.41
C GLY A 304 -18.29 8.17 -24.93
N PRO A 305 -17.69 9.29 -25.41
CA PRO A 305 -18.02 10.64 -24.92
C PRO A 305 -19.48 11.04 -25.09
N LYS A 306 -20.13 10.57 -26.16
CA LYS A 306 -21.52 10.96 -26.46
C LYS A 306 -22.48 10.39 -25.42
N THR A 307 -22.37 9.11 -25.10
CA THR A 307 -23.20 8.44 -24.08
C THR A 307 -22.97 9.03 -22.71
N PHE A 308 -21.71 9.21 -22.33
CA PHE A 308 -21.34 9.82 -21.04
C PHE A 308 -21.93 11.23 -20.89
N ARG A 309 -21.83 12.10 -21.92
CA ARG A 309 -22.39 13.46 -21.87
C ARG A 309 -23.90 13.46 -21.71
N ALA A 310 -24.61 12.51 -22.34
CA ALA A 310 -26.06 12.39 -22.18
C ALA A 310 -26.45 12.03 -20.75
N ASP A 311 -25.73 11.06 -20.14
CA ASP A 311 -25.96 10.67 -18.75
C ASP A 311 -25.58 11.78 -17.76
N LEU A 312 -24.47 12.48 -18.01
CA LEU A 312 -24.04 13.63 -17.22
C LEU A 312 -25.08 14.76 -17.25
N THR A 313 -25.66 15.04 -18.41
CA THR A 313 -26.70 16.06 -18.56
C THR A 313 -27.95 15.70 -17.76
N ARG A 314 -28.37 14.43 -17.82
CA ARG A 314 -29.50 13.91 -17.03
C ARG A 314 -29.21 14.05 -15.53
N PHE A 315 -28.06 13.60 -15.09
CA PHE A 315 -27.64 13.67 -13.68
C PHE A 315 -27.59 15.11 -13.17
N ARG A 316 -27.00 16.04 -13.93
CA ARG A 316 -26.98 17.48 -13.60
C ARG A 316 -28.40 18.05 -13.43
N HIS A 317 -29.31 17.68 -14.31
CA HIS A 317 -30.71 18.11 -14.23
C HIS A 317 -31.39 17.58 -12.95
N GLU A 318 -31.17 16.32 -12.61
CA GLU A 318 -31.70 15.71 -11.38
C GLU A 318 -31.12 16.38 -10.12
N CYS A 319 -29.81 16.66 -10.08
CA CYS A 319 -29.16 17.39 -9.00
C CYS A 319 -29.61 18.86 -8.92
N GLY A 320 -29.83 19.52 -10.05
CA GLY A 320 -30.27 20.92 -10.12
C GLY A 320 -31.65 21.15 -9.54
N HIS A 321 -32.56 20.20 -9.69
CA HIS A 321 -33.88 20.26 -9.06
C HIS A 321 -33.83 20.05 -7.54
N ASN A 322 -32.84 19.39 -7.02
CA ASN A 322 -32.64 19.13 -5.57
C ASN A 322 -31.74 20.15 -4.88
N ASN A 323 -31.11 21.07 -5.60
CA ASN A 323 -30.06 21.96 -5.06
C ASN A 323 -30.53 22.95 -3.96
N LYS A 324 -31.83 23.18 -3.78
CA LYS A 324 -32.34 23.95 -2.63
C LYS A 324 -32.23 23.19 -1.30
N ASN A 325 -32.14 21.86 -1.32
CA ASN A 325 -32.07 21.01 -0.12
C ASN A 325 -30.66 20.43 0.12
N THR A 326 -29.88 20.19 -0.92
CA THR A 326 -28.55 19.56 -0.80
C THR A 326 -27.46 20.55 -0.31
N ALA A 327 -27.56 21.81 -0.67
CA ALA A 327 -26.68 22.86 -0.14
C ALA A 327 -26.80 23.02 1.39
N ARG A 328 -27.95 22.64 1.98
CA ARG A 328 -28.17 22.68 3.44
C ARG A 328 -27.61 21.43 4.18
N LEU A 329 -27.43 20.31 3.50
CA LEU A 329 -26.94 19.07 4.09
C LEU A 329 -25.41 18.99 4.11
N VAL A 330 -24.73 19.50 3.09
CA VAL A 330 -23.24 19.50 3.01
C VAL A 330 -22.60 20.42 4.04
N TRP A 331 -23.28 21.51 4.47
CA TRP A 331 -22.76 22.48 5.44
C TRP A 331 -23.02 22.10 6.92
N ARG A 332 -23.76 21.02 7.21
CA ARG A 332 -24.03 20.58 8.59
C ARG A 332 -23.08 19.49 9.12
N GLU A 333 -22.25 18.90 8.30
CA GLU A 333 -21.30 17.85 8.72
C GLU A 333 -19.87 18.35 8.94
N HIS A 334 -19.61 19.65 8.78
CA HIS A 334 -18.29 20.26 8.98
C HIS A 334 -18.24 21.40 10.02
N THR A 335 -19.21 21.48 10.91
CA THR A 335 -19.14 22.22 12.17
C THR A 335 -19.36 21.21 13.32
#